data_b481689160d88d17f188382b37e9ea2f
#
_entry.id   b481689160d88d17f188382b37e9ea2f
#
_cell.length_a   1.000
_cell.length_b   1.000
_cell.length_c   1.000
_cell.angle_alpha   90.00
_cell.angle_beta   90.00
_cell.angle_gamma   90.00
#
_symmetry.space_group_name_H-M   'P 1'
#
loop_
_entity.id
_entity.type
_entity.pdbx_description
1 polymer ?
#
loop_
_entity_poly.entity_id
_entity_poly.type
_entity_poly.pdbx_seq_one_letter_code
_entity_poly.pdbx_strand_id
1 'polypeptide(L)'
;VDEMVVDIDDIETVTVIGSGQMGRGIGAVAALAGYETYVNDIDPDQLEEAEEQIEWSYDKTVDRGGATEDEVSDALDRLTFTTDMDEAVEDAEFVTEAAVEQQGVKEDIFEDLDSIAPEEAILATNTSGLNITRLAESTERPSQVVGTHWFNPPMLMELVEVIETKHVDPDVADTAEAFIDGLGKTPIRCRMDIPSFIVNRLMRPYGRTAVWYVQWGEAGIEEIDSAMKYKAGFPMGPFE
;
A
#
# COMPACT_ATOMS: atom_id res chain seq x y z
N VAL A 1 -18.26 23.86 7.53
CA VAL A 1 -17.56 23.94 6.25
C VAL A 1 -17.51 22.49 5.81
N ASP A 2 -18.18 22.13 4.70
CA ASP A 2 -17.99 20.83 4.09
C ASP A 2 -16.51 20.80 3.67
N GLU A 3 -15.69 19.98 4.32
CA GLU A 3 -14.34 19.70 3.88
C GLU A 3 -14.49 19.04 2.49
N MET A 4 -13.90 19.64 1.47
CA MET A 4 -13.93 19.05 0.13
C MET A 4 -12.98 17.86 0.13
N VAL A 5 -13.53 16.68 -0.07
CA VAL A 5 -12.79 15.45 -0.31
C VAL A 5 -12.74 15.22 -1.81
N VAL A 6 -11.59 14.83 -2.34
CA VAL A 6 -11.47 14.50 -3.76
C VAL A 6 -12.42 13.34 -4.12
N ASP A 7 -13.16 13.50 -5.23
CA ASP A 7 -13.95 12.40 -5.79
C ASP A 7 -13.02 11.42 -6.53
N ILE A 8 -13.40 10.16 -6.59
CA ILE A 8 -12.62 9.15 -7.33
C ILE A 8 -12.40 9.52 -8.79
N ASP A 9 -13.39 10.15 -9.41
CA ASP A 9 -13.35 10.56 -10.81
C ASP A 9 -12.40 11.75 -11.06
N ASP A 10 -11.98 12.46 -10.01
CA ASP A 10 -11.07 13.60 -10.05
C ASP A 10 -9.62 13.22 -9.72
N ILE A 11 -9.33 11.95 -9.34
CA ILE A 11 -7.97 11.47 -9.11
C ILE A 11 -7.31 11.22 -10.48
N GLU A 12 -6.34 12.03 -10.84
CA GLU A 12 -5.53 11.90 -12.05
C GLU A 12 -4.06 11.59 -11.73
N THR A 13 -3.53 12.17 -10.64
CA THR A 13 -2.13 12.06 -10.22
C THR A 13 -2.00 11.35 -8.87
N VAL A 14 -1.14 10.35 -8.86
CA VAL A 14 -0.83 9.53 -7.67
C VAL A 14 0.65 9.66 -7.33
N THR A 15 0.95 9.91 -6.06
CA THR A 15 2.34 9.97 -5.60
C THR A 15 2.62 8.89 -4.57
N VAL A 16 3.79 8.25 -4.74
CA VAL A 16 4.31 7.26 -3.79
C VAL A 16 5.60 7.79 -3.16
N ILE A 17 5.59 7.95 -1.84
CA ILE A 17 6.74 8.40 -1.05
C ILE A 17 7.48 7.18 -0.51
N GLY A 18 8.73 7.01 -0.94
CA GLY A 18 9.57 5.85 -0.68
C GLY A 18 9.54 4.86 -1.84
N SER A 19 10.69 4.66 -2.51
CA SER A 19 10.86 3.82 -3.70
C SER A 19 11.29 2.38 -3.41
N GLY A 20 11.28 1.97 -2.13
CA GLY A 20 11.58 0.60 -1.72
C GLY A 20 10.65 -0.43 -2.35
N GLN A 21 10.82 -1.70 -1.97
CA GLN A 21 10.06 -2.83 -2.55
C GLN A 21 8.53 -2.62 -2.60
N MET A 22 7.96 -2.00 -1.57
CA MET A 22 6.51 -1.73 -1.55
C MET A 22 6.17 -0.54 -2.43
N GLY A 23 6.88 0.58 -2.27
CA GLY A 23 6.56 1.81 -3.00
C GLY A 23 6.68 1.65 -4.51
N ARG A 24 7.79 1.08 -5.02
CA ARG A 24 7.93 0.80 -6.46
C ARG A 24 6.81 -0.11 -7.00
N GLY A 25 6.39 -1.09 -6.20
CA GLY A 25 5.31 -1.98 -6.60
C GLY A 25 3.93 -1.31 -6.60
N ILE A 26 3.67 -0.40 -5.65
CA ILE A 26 2.44 0.41 -5.61
C ILE A 26 2.42 1.38 -6.78
N GLY A 27 3.52 2.09 -7.04
CA GLY A 27 3.66 2.98 -8.19
C GLY A 27 3.45 2.26 -9.52
N ALA A 28 4.04 1.06 -9.68
CA ALA A 28 3.82 0.24 -10.87
C ALA A 28 2.34 -0.13 -11.06
N VAL A 29 1.62 -0.45 -9.99
CA VAL A 29 0.18 -0.77 -10.07
C VAL A 29 -0.62 0.46 -10.48
N ALA A 30 -0.33 1.64 -9.90
CA ALA A 30 -1.05 2.88 -10.21
C ALA A 30 -0.83 3.30 -11.67
N ALA A 31 0.42 3.30 -12.16
CA ALA A 31 0.73 3.65 -13.54
C ALA A 31 0.10 2.69 -14.55
N LEU A 32 0.08 1.38 -14.26
CA LEU A 32 -0.56 0.38 -15.12
C LEU A 32 -2.10 0.53 -15.14
N ALA A 33 -2.68 1.05 -14.06
CA ALA A 33 -4.10 1.36 -13.99
C ALA A 33 -4.48 2.68 -14.73
N GLY A 34 -3.49 3.46 -15.17
CA GLY A 34 -3.68 4.64 -16.01
C GLY A 34 -3.46 5.98 -15.34
N TYR A 35 -3.00 6.01 -14.08
CA TYR A 35 -2.72 7.24 -13.34
C TYR A 35 -1.34 7.80 -13.68
N GLU A 36 -1.22 9.13 -13.79
CA GLU A 36 0.07 9.81 -13.74
C GLU A 36 0.68 9.53 -12.35
N THR A 37 1.90 8.98 -12.32
CA THR A 37 2.44 8.41 -11.08
C THR A 37 3.84 8.92 -10.80
N TYR A 38 3.99 9.61 -9.68
CA TYR A 38 5.28 10.01 -9.16
C TYR A 38 5.79 8.99 -8.13
N VAL A 39 7.06 8.62 -8.26
CA VAL A 39 7.78 7.81 -7.27
C VAL A 39 8.89 8.67 -6.70
N ASN A 40 8.75 9.06 -5.44
CA ASN A 40 9.71 9.92 -4.75
C ASN A 40 10.54 9.13 -3.74
N ASP A 41 11.83 9.40 -3.69
CA ASP A 41 12.74 8.93 -2.65
C ASP A 41 13.86 9.95 -2.45
N ILE A 42 14.38 10.05 -1.25
CA ILE A 42 15.52 10.94 -0.93
C ILE A 42 16.84 10.42 -1.51
N ASP A 43 16.91 9.14 -1.89
CA ASP A 43 18.10 8.48 -2.41
C ASP A 43 17.96 8.22 -3.92
N PRO A 44 18.74 8.90 -4.76
CA PRO A 44 18.67 8.72 -6.21
C PRO A 44 19.07 7.30 -6.66
N ASP A 45 19.93 6.60 -5.91
CA ASP A 45 20.33 5.24 -6.26
C ASP A 45 19.14 4.26 -6.03
N GLN A 46 18.28 4.55 -5.04
CA GLN A 46 17.04 3.80 -4.82
C GLN A 46 16.00 4.05 -5.92
N LEU A 47 15.94 5.25 -6.48
CA LEU A 47 15.05 5.54 -7.61
C LEU A 47 15.51 4.81 -8.87
N GLU A 48 16.81 4.78 -9.18
CA GLU A 48 17.35 4.02 -10.32
C GLU A 48 17.04 2.51 -10.16
N GLU A 49 17.25 1.95 -8.96
CA GLU A 49 16.87 0.56 -8.69
C GLU A 49 15.37 0.33 -8.85
N ALA A 50 14.53 1.28 -8.41
CA ALA A 50 13.07 1.16 -8.50
C ALA A 50 12.62 1.12 -9.97
N GLU A 51 13.14 1.99 -10.82
CA GLU A 51 12.88 2.03 -12.26
C GLU A 51 13.21 0.69 -12.93
N GLU A 52 14.43 0.17 -12.74
CA GLU A 52 14.85 -1.14 -13.26
C GLU A 52 13.93 -2.30 -12.79
N GLN A 53 13.52 -2.28 -11.53
CA GLN A 53 12.67 -3.33 -10.96
C GLN A 53 11.21 -3.23 -11.43
N ILE A 54 10.71 -2.03 -11.71
CA ILE A 54 9.39 -1.83 -12.31
C ILE A 54 9.39 -2.37 -13.73
N GLU A 55 10.38 -2.00 -14.57
CA GLU A 55 10.52 -2.54 -15.92
C GLU A 55 10.55 -4.07 -15.92
N TRP A 56 11.41 -4.67 -15.07
CA TRP A 56 11.47 -6.12 -14.95
C TRP A 56 10.13 -6.74 -14.53
N SER A 57 9.40 -6.10 -13.64
CA SER A 57 8.10 -6.55 -13.13
C SER A 57 7.03 -6.52 -14.23
N TYR A 58 7.07 -5.50 -15.07
CA TYR A 58 6.19 -5.35 -16.22
C TYR A 58 6.48 -6.40 -17.30
N ASP A 59 7.75 -6.67 -17.61
CA ASP A 59 8.14 -7.77 -18.50
C ASP A 59 7.56 -9.10 -18.03
N LYS A 60 7.63 -9.38 -16.72
CA LYS A 60 7.04 -10.60 -16.14
C LYS A 60 5.53 -10.61 -16.20
N THR A 61 4.90 -9.45 -16.16
CA THR A 61 3.43 -9.33 -16.27
C THR A 61 2.98 -9.62 -17.71
N VAL A 62 3.71 -9.11 -18.70
CA VAL A 62 3.49 -9.44 -20.12
C VAL A 62 3.71 -10.93 -20.40
N ASP A 63 4.82 -11.50 -19.92
CA ASP A 63 5.16 -12.93 -20.07
C ASP A 63 4.03 -13.86 -19.56
N ARG A 64 3.26 -13.41 -18.56
CA ARG A 64 2.15 -14.14 -17.94
C ARG A 64 0.80 -13.81 -18.54
N GLY A 65 0.74 -12.87 -19.49
CA GLY A 65 -0.51 -12.41 -20.10
C GLY A 65 -1.38 -11.53 -19.20
N GLY A 66 -0.77 -10.91 -18.18
CA GLY A 66 -1.46 -9.99 -17.27
C GLY A 66 -1.57 -8.56 -17.82
N ALA A 67 -0.75 -8.21 -18.82
CA ALA A 67 -0.81 -6.96 -19.56
C ALA A 67 -0.23 -7.19 -20.97
N THR A 68 -0.51 -6.28 -21.90
CA THR A 68 0.11 -6.21 -23.23
C THR A 68 1.38 -5.35 -23.22
N GLU A 69 2.22 -5.48 -24.25
CA GLU A 69 3.40 -4.61 -24.42
C GLU A 69 2.99 -3.12 -24.56
N ASP A 70 1.88 -2.83 -25.25
CA ASP A 70 1.38 -1.47 -25.41
C ASP A 70 0.91 -0.86 -24.08
N GLU A 71 0.17 -1.62 -23.23
CA GLU A 71 -0.25 -1.18 -21.91
C GLU A 71 0.94 -0.91 -20.97
N VAL A 72 1.98 -1.72 -21.04
CA VAL A 72 3.22 -1.52 -20.27
C VAL A 72 3.98 -0.31 -20.76
N SER A 73 4.08 -0.09 -22.09
CA SER A 73 4.72 1.10 -22.66
C SER A 73 4.02 2.38 -22.19
N ASP A 74 2.68 2.40 -22.23
CA ASP A 74 1.88 3.52 -21.75
C ASP A 74 2.04 3.74 -20.24
N ALA A 75 2.18 2.66 -19.45
CA ALA A 75 2.39 2.75 -18.01
C ALA A 75 3.79 3.31 -17.66
N LEU A 76 4.82 2.93 -18.42
CA LEU A 76 6.17 3.49 -18.24
C LEU A 76 6.22 4.99 -18.58
N ASP A 77 5.48 5.44 -19.59
CA ASP A 77 5.38 6.86 -19.96
C ASP A 77 4.69 7.71 -18.87
N ARG A 78 3.87 7.10 -17.99
CA ARG A 78 3.21 7.77 -16.85
C ARG A 78 4.06 7.81 -15.57
N LEU A 79 5.20 7.15 -15.53
CA LEU A 79 6.05 7.11 -14.34
C LEU A 79 7.05 8.26 -14.35
N THR A 80 7.10 9.01 -13.26
CA THR A 80 8.13 10.02 -12.99
C THR A 80 8.84 9.69 -11.70
N PHE A 81 10.19 9.64 -11.75
CA PHE A 81 11.03 9.39 -10.59
C PHE A 81 11.75 10.68 -10.21
N THR A 82 11.59 11.13 -8.97
CA THR A 82 12.19 12.38 -8.51
C THR A 82 12.60 12.32 -7.04
N THR A 83 13.70 13.04 -6.72
CA THR A 83 14.11 13.26 -5.32
C THR A 83 13.47 14.51 -4.73
N ASP A 84 12.75 15.29 -5.53
CA ASP A 84 12.06 16.50 -5.10
C ASP A 84 10.63 16.14 -4.65
N MET A 85 10.36 16.26 -3.35
CA MET A 85 9.04 15.94 -2.79
C MET A 85 8.00 16.99 -3.20
N ASP A 86 8.38 18.26 -3.31
CA ASP A 86 7.46 19.33 -3.71
C ASP A 86 6.95 19.05 -5.14
N GLU A 87 7.85 18.74 -6.08
CA GLU A 87 7.51 18.35 -7.45
C GLU A 87 6.60 17.12 -7.51
N ALA A 88 6.86 16.14 -6.65
CA ALA A 88 6.10 14.88 -6.65
C ALA A 88 4.68 15.03 -6.10
N VAL A 89 4.42 16.02 -5.24
CA VAL A 89 3.21 16.05 -4.39
C VAL A 89 2.30 17.23 -4.72
N GLU A 90 2.82 18.33 -5.31
CA GLU A 90 2.08 19.58 -5.47
C GLU A 90 0.76 19.47 -6.27
N ASP A 91 0.65 18.46 -7.15
CA ASP A 91 -0.53 18.21 -7.96
C ASP A 91 -1.19 16.83 -7.67
N ALA A 92 -0.76 16.13 -6.60
CA ALA A 92 -1.22 14.78 -6.31
C ALA A 92 -2.54 14.77 -5.51
N GLU A 93 -3.58 14.16 -6.06
CA GLU A 93 -4.85 13.96 -5.37
C GLU A 93 -4.82 12.75 -4.42
N PHE A 94 -3.92 11.79 -4.66
CA PHE A 94 -3.74 10.62 -3.79
C PHE A 94 -2.26 10.36 -3.53
N VAL A 95 -1.84 10.48 -2.27
CA VAL A 95 -0.45 10.25 -1.86
C VAL A 95 -0.38 9.00 -1.00
N THR A 96 0.47 8.04 -1.36
CA THR A 96 0.75 6.84 -0.56
C THR A 96 2.15 6.86 0.01
N GLU A 97 2.29 6.96 1.31
CA GLU A 97 3.57 6.88 2.01
C GLU A 97 3.96 5.39 2.22
N ALA A 98 5.14 5.00 1.72
CA ALA A 98 5.73 3.66 1.79
C ALA A 98 7.22 3.68 2.23
N ALA A 99 7.63 4.71 2.97
CA ALA A 99 8.99 4.87 3.50
C ALA A 99 9.28 3.89 4.65
N VAL A 100 10.43 4.08 5.31
CA VAL A 100 10.88 3.21 6.40
C VAL A 100 9.85 3.10 7.55
N GLU A 101 9.71 1.90 8.11
CA GLU A 101 8.69 1.58 9.15
C GLU A 101 9.10 2.11 10.52
N GLN A 102 9.17 3.42 10.65
CA GLN A 102 9.52 4.16 11.87
C GLN A 102 8.50 5.28 12.11
N GLN A 103 7.82 5.26 13.25
CA GLN A 103 6.72 6.18 13.56
C GLN A 103 7.12 7.66 13.41
N GLY A 104 8.26 8.07 13.99
CA GLY A 104 8.70 9.48 13.93
C GLY A 104 9.06 9.92 12.51
N VAL A 105 9.69 9.06 11.69
CA VAL A 105 10.00 9.39 10.29
C VAL A 105 8.72 9.58 9.47
N LYS A 106 7.73 8.72 9.71
CA LYS A 106 6.44 8.87 9.02
C LYS A 106 5.66 10.09 9.51
N GLU A 107 5.74 10.44 10.79
CA GLU A 107 5.16 11.68 11.31
C GLU A 107 5.79 12.92 10.63
N ASP A 108 7.12 12.97 10.52
CA ASP A 108 7.83 14.06 9.82
C ASP A 108 7.38 14.15 8.34
N ILE A 109 7.27 12.99 7.63
CA ILE A 109 6.77 12.94 6.25
C ILE A 109 5.34 13.47 6.15
N PHE A 110 4.45 13.09 7.06
CA PHE A 110 3.06 13.54 7.05
C PHE A 110 2.92 15.05 7.35
N GLU A 111 3.78 15.63 8.18
CA GLU A 111 3.88 17.09 8.40
C GLU A 111 4.31 17.80 7.10
N ASP A 112 5.29 17.26 6.38
CA ASP A 112 5.74 17.80 5.09
C ASP A 112 4.62 17.69 4.03
N LEU A 113 3.99 16.51 3.89
CA LEU A 113 2.89 16.28 2.96
C LEU A 113 1.70 17.21 3.22
N ASP A 114 1.38 17.47 4.48
CA ASP A 114 0.30 18.40 4.88
C ASP A 114 0.52 19.82 4.36
N SER A 115 1.79 20.22 4.24
CA SER A 115 2.16 21.56 3.76
C SER A 115 2.23 21.68 2.24
N ILE A 116 2.42 20.59 1.49
CA ILE A 116 2.69 20.58 0.05
C ILE A 116 1.46 20.13 -0.74
N ALA A 117 0.80 19.06 -0.30
CA ALA A 117 -0.30 18.44 -1.04
C ALA A 117 -1.52 19.38 -1.18
N PRO A 118 -2.29 19.27 -2.26
CA PRO A 118 -3.58 19.97 -2.43
C PRO A 118 -4.49 19.81 -1.21
N GLU A 119 -5.33 20.81 -0.93
CA GLU A 119 -6.20 20.83 0.27
C GLU A 119 -7.14 19.61 0.33
N GLU A 120 -7.58 19.10 -0.82
CA GLU A 120 -8.49 17.97 -0.98
C GLU A 120 -7.78 16.59 -1.04
N ALA A 121 -6.45 16.56 -1.15
CA ALA A 121 -5.69 15.34 -1.35
C ALA A 121 -5.87 14.31 -0.20
N ILE A 122 -5.99 13.05 -0.57
CA ILE A 122 -5.99 11.93 0.38
C ILE A 122 -4.55 11.52 0.69
N LEU A 123 -4.20 11.51 1.97
CA LEU A 123 -2.91 11.09 2.46
C LEU A 123 -2.99 9.67 3.04
N ALA A 124 -2.41 8.71 2.34
CA ALA A 124 -2.43 7.30 2.74
C ALA A 124 -1.06 6.84 3.25
N THR A 125 -1.05 5.85 4.14
CA THR A 125 0.18 5.17 4.57
C THR A 125 0.08 3.67 4.36
N ASN A 126 1.19 3.07 3.87
CA ASN A 126 1.33 1.63 3.71
C ASN A 126 1.94 0.94 4.94
N THR A 127 1.92 1.57 6.11
CA THR A 127 2.43 0.90 7.32
C THR A 127 1.78 -0.45 7.55
N SER A 128 2.53 -1.42 8.08
CA SER A 128 2.02 -2.75 8.44
C SER A 128 1.53 -2.87 9.88
N GLY A 129 1.68 -1.83 10.70
CA GLY A 129 1.27 -1.92 12.11
C GLY A 129 1.61 -0.75 13.00
N LEU A 130 2.11 0.37 12.48
CA LEU A 130 2.25 1.61 13.24
C LEU A 130 0.86 2.22 13.48
N ASN A 131 0.80 3.17 14.39
CA ASN A 131 -0.44 3.86 14.74
C ASN A 131 -0.76 4.94 13.69
N ILE A 132 -1.71 4.67 12.79
CA ILE A 132 -2.11 5.56 11.70
C ILE A 132 -2.85 6.79 12.25
N THR A 133 -3.64 6.61 13.29
CA THR A 133 -4.32 7.72 13.97
C THR A 133 -3.32 8.77 14.47
N ARG A 134 -2.15 8.32 14.94
CA ARG A 134 -1.09 9.22 15.39
C ARG A 134 -0.40 9.92 14.20
N LEU A 135 -0.29 9.28 13.02
CA LEU A 135 0.16 9.94 11.80
C LEU A 135 -0.85 11.01 11.36
N ALA A 136 -2.15 10.70 11.42
CA ALA A 136 -3.19 11.69 11.15
C ALA A 136 -3.11 12.90 12.09
N GLU A 137 -2.80 12.67 13.37
CA GLU A 137 -2.66 13.73 14.39
C GLU A 137 -1.41 14.60 14.20
N SER A 138 -0.45 14.24 13.33
CA SER A 138 0.67 15.11 12.95
C SER A 138 0.33 16.10 11.84
N THR A 139 -0.86 16.01 11.22
CA THR A 139 -1.35 16.91 10.18
C THR A 139 -2.45 17.85 10.70
N GLU A 140 -2.68 18.98 10.01
CA GLU A 140 -3.81 19.86 10.25
C GLU A 140 -5.13 19.34 9.61
N ARG A 141 -5.02 18.26 8.78
CA ARG A 141 -6.16 17.60 8.09
C ARG A 141 -6.30 16.12 8.45
N PRO A 142 -6.43 15.73 9.72
CA PRO A 142 -6.49 14.33 10.15
C PRO A 142 -7.68 13.55 9.57
N SER A 143 -8.71 14.25 9.10
CA SER A 143 -9.88 13.67 8.41
C SER A 143 -9.56 13.09 7.02
N GLN A 144 -8.47 13.54 6.38
CA GLN A 144 -8.01 13.09 5.06
C GLN A 144 -6.93 12.00 5.12
N VAL A 145 -6.61 11.50 6.31
CA VAL A 145 -5.56 10.49 6.50
C VAL A 145 -6.15 9.10 6.69
N VAL A 146 -5.72 8.16 5.85
CA VAL A 146 -6.19 6.76 5.82
C VAL A 146 -5.02 5.79 5.75
N GLY A 147 -5.20 4.55 6.19
CA GLY A 147 -4.24 3.47 5.92
C GLY A 147 -4.60 2.72 4.66
N THR A 148 -3.61 2.43 3.81
CA THR A 148 -3.73 1.47 2.72
C THR A 148 -2.62 0.44 2.85
N HIS A 149 -2.93 -0.66 3.54
CA HIS A 149 -1.94 -1.71 3.81
C HIS A 149 -1.93 -2.73 2.68
N TRP A 150 -0.91 -2.65 1.86
CA TRP A 150 -0.66 -3.54 0.74
C TRP A 150 0.13 -4.78 1.18
N PHE A 151 -0.03 -5.87 0.44
CA PHE A 151 0.73 -7.10 0.66
C PHE A 151 1.82 -7.27 -0.40
N ASN A 152 2.95 -7.81 0.05
CA ASN A 152 4.13 -8.01 -0.80
C ASN A 152 4.03 -9.33 -1.62
N PRO A 153 4.27 -9.31 -2.95
CA PRO A 153 4.54 -8.13 -3.78
C PRO A 153 3.24 -7.45 -4.25
N PRO A 154 3.16 -6.08 -4.29
CA PRO A 154 1.95 -5.36 -4.67
C PRO A 154 1.39 -5.73 -6.05
N MET A 155 2.27 -5.98 -7.02
CA MET A 155 1.87 -6.39 -8.38
C MET A 155 1.10 -7.71 -8.42
N LEU A 156 1.36 -8.64 -7.49
CA LEU A 156 0.77 -9.99 -7.50
C LEU A 156 -0.36 -10.15 -6.48
N MET A 157 -0.27 -9.44 -5.35
CA MET A 157 -1.26 -9.55 -4.29
C MET A 157 -2.47 -8.70 -4.61
N GLU A 158 -3.64 -9.33 -4.58
CA GLU A 158 -4.90 -8.65 -4.89
C GLU A 158 -5.42 -7.83 -3.71
N LEU A 159 -5.20 -8.31 -2.49
CA LEU A 159 -5.77 -7.75 -1.28
C LEU A 159 -5.06 -6.47 -0.84
N VAL A 160 -5.84 -5.44 -0.49
CA VAL A 160 -5.39 -4.23 0.21
C VAL A 160 -6.34 -3.93 1.36
N GLU A 161 -5.84 -3.77 2.56
CA GLU A 161 -6.65 -3.33 3.70
C GLU A 161 -6.73 -1.80 3.70
N VAL A 162 -7.94 -1.26 3.72
CA VAL A 162 -8.21 0.19 3.92
C VAL A 162 -8.54 0.41 5.39
N ILE A 163 -7.69 1.13 6.13
CA ILE A 163 -7.78 1.26 7.57
C ILE A 163 -8.29 2.64 7.96
N GLU A 164 -9.44 2.68 8.62
CA GLU A 164 -10.01 3.91 9.16
C GLU A 164 -9.30 4.34 10.44
N THR A 165 -8.82 5.60 10.47
CA THR A 165 -8.41 6.25 11.71
C THR A 165 -9.65 6.69 12.51
N LYS A 166 -9.46 7.15 13.73
CA LYS A 166 -10.57 7.72 14.52
C LYS A 166 -11.04 9.10 14.00
N HIS A 167 -10.28 9.70 13.07
CA HIS A 167 -10.52 11.04 12.54
C HIS A 167 -10.99 11.03 11.09
N VAL A 168 -10.69 9.96 10.34
CA VAL A 168 -10.94 9.91 8.90
C VAL A 168 -12.40 10.19 8.58
N ASP A 169 -12.64 11.04 7.59
CA ASP A 169 -13.97 11.26 7.05
C ASP A 169 -14.46 9.99 6.34
N PRO A 170 -15.72 9.59 6.50
CA PRO A 170 -16.29 8.46 5.78
C PRO A 170 -16.13 8.55 4.26
N ASP A 171 -16.26 9.74 3.67
CA ASP A 171 -16.13 9.95 2.24
C ASP A 171 -14.68 9.73 1.77
N VAL A 172 -13.67 10.15 2.55
CA VAL A 172 -12.24 9.85 2.30
C VAL A 172 -12.00 8.33 2.27
N ALA A 173 -12.55 7.64 3.25
CA ALA A 173 -12.40 6.20 3.33
C ALA A 173 -13.15 5.47 2.19
N ASP A 174 -14.29 6.00 1.74
CA ASP A 174 -15.06 5.49 0.59
C ASP A 174 -14.30 5.73 -0.72
N THR A 175 -13.73 6.93 -0.92
CA THR A 175 -12.89 7.25 -2.08
C THR A 175 -11.62 6.39 -2.11
N ALA A 176 -10.95 6.19 -0.97
CA ALA A 176 -9.78 5.31 -0.90
C ALA A 176 -10.12 3.85 -1.24
N GLU A 177 -11.28 3.34 -0.79
CA GLU A 177 -11.76 2.01 -1.15
C GLU A 177 -12.04 1.91 -2.67
N ALA A 178 -12.73 2.91 -3.24
CA ALA A 178 -13.01 2.97 -4.67
C ALA A 178 -11.72 3.08 -5.52
N PHE A 179 -10.74 3.88 -5.06
CA PHE A 179 -9.44 3.98 -5.70
C PHE A 179 -8.72 2.62 -5.75
N ILE A 180 -8.64 1.92 -4.63
CA ILE A 180 -8.02 0.59 -4.58
C ILE A 180 -8.73 -0.41 -5.49
N ASP A 181 -10.07 -0.39 -5.56
CA ASP A 181 -10.85 -1.23 -6.49
C ASP A 181 -10.55 -0.85 -7.95
N GLY A 182 -10.46 0.45 -8.26
CA GLY A 182 -10.08 0.96 -9.58
C GLY A 182 -8.69 0.53 -10.05
N LEU A 183 -7.77 0.26 -9.13
CA LEU A 183 -6.44 -0.32 -9.42
C LEU A 183 -6.50 -1.83 -9.73
N GLY A 184 -7.68 -2.45 -9.79
CA GLY A 184 -7.86 -3.89 -9.99
C GLY A 184 -7.49 -4.70 -8.74
N LYS A 185 -7.48 -4.09 -7.55
CA LYS A 185 -7.26 -4.74 -6.27
C LYS A 185 -8.58 -5.05 -5.56
N THR A 186 -8.51 -5.82 -4.50
CA THR A 186 -9.66 -6.15 -3.65
C THR A 186 -9.52 -5.42 -2.33
N PRO A 187 -10.21 -4.29 -2.12
CA PRO A 187 -10.16 -3.57 -0.85
C PRO A 187 -10.93 -4.31 0.24
N ILE A 188 -10.40 -4.30 1.45
CA ILE A 188 -11.10 -4.74 2.65
C ILE A 188 -11.03 -3.65 3.70
N ARG A 189 -12.19 -3.19 4.17
CA ARG A 189 -12.30 -2.12 5.15
C ARG A 189 -12.00 -2.59 6.57
N CYS A 190 -10.98 -2.03 7.19
CA CYS A 190 -10.68 -2.15 8.60
C CYS A 190 -11.18 -0.90 9.33
N ARG A 191 -12.33 -0.98 9.97
CA ARG A 191 -13.05 0.17 10.58
C ARG A 191 -12.44 0.69 11.87
N MET A 192 -11.24 0.27 12.19
CA MET A 192 -10.50 0.71 13.37
C MET A 192 -9.00 0.56 13.12
N ASP A 193 -8.25 1.58 13.48
CA ASP A 193 -6.79 1.53 13.56
C ASP A 193 -6.37 0.68 14.77
N ILE A 194 -6.24 -0.62 14.54
CA ILE A 194 -5.81 -1.60 15.54
C ILE A 194 -4.47 -2.22 15.14
N PRO A 195 -3.59 -2.55 16.10
CA PRO A 195 -2.29 -3.12 15.79
C PRO A 195 -2.38 -4.36 14.89
N SER A 196 -1.66 -4.33 13.76
CA SER A 196 -1.61 -5.42 12.77
C SER A 196 -2.89 -5.65 11.97
N PHE A 197 -3.86 -4.73 12.02
CA PHE A 197 -5.10 -4.68 11.24
C PHE A 197 -5.88 -6.01 11.24
N ILE A 198 -6.39 -6.50 10.12
CA ILE A 198 -7.18 -7.74 10.06
C ILE A 198 -6.29 -8.95 9.78
N VAL A 199 -5.61 -8.97 8.63
CA VAL A 199 -4.92 -10.18 8.15
C VAL A 199 -3.76 -10.56 9.07
N ASN A 200 -2.85 -9.62 9.31
CA ASN A 200 -1.69 -9.88 10.17
C ASN A 200 -2.11 -10.24 11.61
N ARG A 201 -3.20 -9.66 12.11
CA ARG A 201 -3.74 -9.94 13.44
C ARG A 201 -4.31 -11.36 13.55
N LEU A 202 -4.90 -11.89 12.49
CA LEU A 202 -5.39 -13.26 12.43
C LEU A 202 -4.26 -14.27 12.15
N MET A 203 -3.34 -13.92 11.26
CA MET A 203 -2.27 -14.84 10.83
C MET A 203 -1.17 -15.02 11.87
N ARG A 204 -0.81 -13.98 12.64
CA ARG A 204 0.24 -14.09 13.67
C ARG A 204 -0.04 -15.13 14.75
N PRO A 205 -1.24 -15.17 15.40
CA PRO A 205 -1.59 -16.24 16.33
C PRO A 205 -1.62 -17.61 15.67
N TYR A 206 -2.11 -17.71 14.43
CA TYR A 206 -2.15 -18.94 13.66
C TYR A 206 -0.75 -19.53 13.48
N GLY A 207 0.20 -18.78 12.92
CA GLY A 207 1.59 -19.23 12.75
C GLY A 207 2.27 -19.54 14.08
N ARG A 208 2.08 -18.69 15.11
CA ARG A 208 2.63 -18.92 16.45
C ARG A 208 2.11 -20.22 17.08
N THR A 209 0.85 -20.52 16.92
CA THR A 209 0.26 -21.76 17.43
C THR A 209 0.85 -22.98 16.72
N ALA A 210 1.06 -22.91 15.41
CA ALA A 210 1.72 -23.97 14.66
C ALA A 210 3.15 -24.23 15.15
N VAL A 211 3.92 -23.16 15.40
CA VAL A 211 5.27 -23.27 15.99
C VAL A 211 5.24 -23.97 17.36
N TRP A 212 4.26 -23.67 18.21
CA TRP A 212 4.13 -24.32 19.52
C TRP A 212 3.86 -25.83 19.40
N TYR A 213 3.00 -26.26 18.46
CA TYR A 213 2.77 -27.70 18.24
C TYR A 213 4.05 -28.43 17.88
N VAL A 214 4.89 -27.85 17.03
CA VAL A 214 6.21 -28.42 16.70
C VAL A 214 7.14 -28.45 17.92
N GLN A 215 7.20 -27.36 18.69
CA GLN A 215 8.05 -27.28 19.89
C GLN A 215 7.65 -28.26 20.98
N TRP A 216 6.38 -28.55 21.12
CA TRP A 216 5.86 -29.53 22.10
C TRP A 216 6.02 -30.98 21.61
N GLY A 217 6.41 -31.20 20.37
CA GLY A 217 6.52 -32.53 19.76
C GLY A 217 5.16 -33.20 19.49
N GLU A 218 4.10 -32.41 19.43
CA GLU A 218 2.73 -32.88 19.18
C GLU A 218 2.51 -33.23 17.70
N ALA A 219 3.17 -32.50 16.77
CA ALA A 219 3.14 -32.76 15.34
C ALA A 219 4.39 -32.20 14.66
N GLY A 220 4.77 -32.78 13.52
CA GLY A 220 5.83 -32.26 12.65
C GLY A 220 5.34 -31.15 11.73
N ILE A 221 6.26 -30.40 11.11
CA ILE A 221 5.99 -29.31 10.16
C ILE A 221 5.10 -29.81 9.02
N GLU A 222 5.51 -30.90 8.34
CA GLU A 222 4.78 -31.46 7.21
C GLU A 222 3.38 -31.97 7.58
N GLU A 223 3.20 -32.47 8.81
CA GLU A 223 1.90 -32.93 9.31
C GLU A 223 0.95 -31.77 9.53
N ILE A 224 1.45 -30.64 10.06
CA ILE A 224 0.64 -29.43 10.30
C ILE A 224 0.25 -28.81 8.95
N ASP A 225 1.20 -28.62 8.03
CA ASP A 225 0.93 -28.06 6.70
C ASP A 225 -0.09 -28.93 5.94
N SER A 226 0.09 -30.26 5.96
CA SER A 226 -0.84 -31.20 5.37
C SER A 226 -2.25 -31.13 5.98
N ALA A 227 -2.35 -31.02 7.30
CA ALA A 227 -3.62 -30.90 8.00
C ALA A 227 -4.37 -29.63 7.58
N MET A 228 -3.65 -28.51 7.46
CA MET A 228 -4.25 -27.24 7.07
C MET A 228 -4.66 -27.22 5.61
N LYS A 229 -3.85 -27.77 4.71
CA LYS A 229 -4.16 -27.84 3.28
C LYS A 229 -5.30 -28.82 2.97
N TYR A 230 -5.18 -30.07 3.41
CA TYR A 230 -6.08 -31.13 2.98
C TYR A 230 -7.35 -31.30 3.82
N LYS A 231 -7.38 -30.76 5.04
CA LYS A 231 -8.55 -30.85 5.92
C LYS A 231 -9.22 -29.49 6.16
N ALA A 232 -8.43 -28.44 6.40
CA ALA A 232 -8.97 -27.11 6.62
C ALA A 232 -9.18 -26.30 5.33
N GLY A 233 -8.63 -26.74 4.19
CA GLY A 233 -8.84 -26.13 2.89
C GLY A 233 -8.04 -24.83 2.66
N PHE A 234 -6.97 -24.61 3.42
CA PHE A 234 -6.05 -23.49 3.18
C PHE A 234 -5.21 -23.74 1.92
N PRO A 235 -4.88 -22.71 1.13
CA PRO A 235 -4.02 -22.88 -0.05
C PRO A 235 -2.60 -23.28 0.31
N MET A 236 -2.13 -22.87 1.49
CA MET A 236 -0.79 -23.15 2.03
C MET A 236 -0.87 -23.52 3.51
N GLY A 237 0.11 -24.28 4.00
CA GLY A 237 0.31 -24.54 5.41
C GLY A 237 0.97 -23.33 6.12
N PRO A 238 1.00 -23.32 7.47
CA PRO A 238 1.57 -22.21 8.23
C PRO A 238 3.09 -22.09 8.13
N PHE A 239 3.78 -23.08 7.56
CA PHE A 239 5.24 -23.10 7.38
C PHE A 239 5.67 -23.01 5.91
N GLU A 240 4.74 -23.03 4.96
CA GLU A 240 4.97 -22.83 3.53
C GLU A 240 4.95 -21.34 3.18
#